data_ee962f72fca2936aaa070c48388c7713
#
_entry.id   ee962f72fca2936aaa070c48388c7713
#
_cell.length_a   1.000
_cell.length_b   1.000
_cell.length_c   1.000
_cell.angle_alpha   90.00
_cell.angle_beta   90.00
_cell.angle_gamma   90.00
#
_symmetry.space_group_name_H-M   'P 1'
#
loop_
_entity.id
_entity.type
_entity.pdbx_description
1 polymer ?
#
loop_
_entity_poly.entity_id
_entity_poly.type
_entity_poly.pdbx_seq_one_letter_code
_entity_poly.pdbx_strand_id
1 'polypeptide(L)'
;MNYTFPFGEPIMAVKQKADSYDKKYFILGVYASAVHVQWIKDGKVIVKALAVASEPEIFWKGDDNYVQEVINRINLDKSYGELKPASRSLNGPSGNCLDERYLNPLKLTRNDVWLCDLLPESRKNPTQEKALKEHYDGKVFIDYNFPPVPEIIADDNRVCEIVQELEQSGASNIILLGDQPIKFFLNKFDTTYKKLADIEAKNMYGKAFPVTINGNHYSVICLAHPRQTGELGQHSPKWKSVHDKWIEAL
;
A
#
# COMPACT_ATOMS: atom_id res chain seq x y z
N MET A 1 9.36 -2.35 -20.77
CA MET A 1 10.13 -1.19 -20.24
C MET A 1 10.36 -1.44 -18.78
N ASN A 2 11.59 -1.31 -18.31
CA ASN A 2 11.85 -1.43 -16.87
C ASN A 2 11.58 -0.09 -16.20
N TYR A 3 10.72 -0.09 -15.18
CA TYR A 3 10.47 1.09 -14.35
C TYR A 3 11.60 1.28 -13.35
N THR A 4 11.96 2.54 -13.08
CA THR A 4 13.01 2.91 -12.12
C THR A 4 12.58 4.09 -11.26
N PHE A 5 13.02 4.07 -10.01
CA PHE A 5 12.91 5.22 -9.12
C PHE A 5 13.91 6.33 -9.51
N PRO A 6 13.75 7.54 -8.97
CA PRO A 6 14.82 8.51 -8.93
C PRO A 6 16.11 7.88 -8.38
N PHE A 7 17.25 8.27 -8.95
CA PHE A 7 18.57 7.72 -8.66
C PHE A 7 18.80 6.25 -9.10
N GLY A 8 17.88 5.67 -9.90
CA GLY A 8 18.15 4.47 -10.70
C GLY A 8 17.81 3.12 -10.08
N GLU A 9 17.34 3.04 -8.83
CA GLU A 9 16.87 1.75 -8.27
C GLU A 9 15.68 1.22 -9.08
N PRO A 10 15.64 -0.08 -9.43
CA PRO A 10 14.53 -0.66 -10.18
C PRO A 10 13.25 -0.74 -9.33
N ILE A 11 12.10 -0.57 -9.98
CA ILE A 11 10.81 -0.81 -9.33
C ILE A 11 10.50 -2.30 -9.42
N MET A 12 10.39 -2.93 -8.26
CA MET A 12 10.10 -4.35 -8.12
C MET A 12 8.64 -4.55 -7.69
N ALA A 13 8.04 -5.64 -8.18
CA ALA A 13 6.76 -6.09 -7.65
C ALA A 13 6.94 -6.63 -6.23
N VAL A 14 6.15 -6.12 -5.29
CA VAL A 14 6.15 -6.55 -3.89
C VAL A 14 4.97 -7.51 -3.70
N LYS A 15 5.26 -8.80 -3.59
CA LYS A 15 4.25 -9.85 -3.41
C LYS A 15 4.55 -10.65 -2.15
N GLN A 16 3.50 -11.15 -1.51
CA GLN A 16 3.65 -12.09 -0.39
C GLN A 16 4.41 -13.34 -0.86
N LYS A 17 5.42 -13.73 -0.10
CA LYS A 17 6.03 -15.04 -0.28
C LYS A 17 5.18 -16.08 0.44
N ALA A 18 4.86 -17.15 -0.24
CA ALA A 18 4.10 -18.25 0.35
C ALA A 18 4.96 -18.95 1.42
N ASP A 19 4.57 -18.78 2.68
CA ASP A 19 5.14 -19.45 3.84
C ASP A 19 4.21 -20.54 4.40
N SER A 20 2.90 -20.40 4.15
CA SER A 20 1.86 -21.39 4.44
C SER A 20 0.63 -21.12 3.56
N TYR A 21 -0.20 -22.16 3.38
CA TYR A 21 -1.42 -22.13 2.57
C TYR A 21 -2.69 -22.29 3.42
N ASP A 22 -2.62 -21.88 4.69
CA ASP A 22 -3.73 -22.01 5.65
C ASP A 22 -3.91 -20.68 6.38
N LYS A 23 -4.21 -19.63 5.61
CA LYS A 23 -4.44 -18.29 6.13
C LYS A 23 -5.91 -18.11 6.53
N LYS A 24 -6.15 -17.38 7.62
CA LYS A 24 -7.51 -17.06 8.08
C LYS A 24 -8.14 -15.95 7.24
N TYR A 25 -7.34 -14.99 6.81
CA TYR A 25 -7.80 -13.83 6.05
C TYR A 25 -6.88 -13.53 4.86
N PHE A 26 -7.51 -13.10 3.77
CA PHE A 26 -6.86 -12.45 2.63
C PHE A 26 -7.13 -10.95 2.71
N ILE A 27 -6.09 -10.12 2.74
CA ILE A 27 -6.20 -8.66 2.86
C ILE A 27 -5.75 -8.03 1.57
N LEU A 28 -6.65 -7.29 0.90
CA LEU A 28 -6.37 -6.63 -0.37
C LEU A 28 -6.25 -5.11 -0.18
N GLY A 29 -5.04 -4.60 -0.42
CA GLY A 29 -4.70 -3.19 -0.46
C GLY A 29 -4.78 -2.60 -1.87
N VAL A 30 -4.11 -1.46 -2.08
CA VAL A 30 -4.24 -0.68 -3.32
C VAL A 30 -3.00 -0.80 -4.20
N TYR A 31 -1.87 -0.29 -3.75
CA TYR A 31 -0.58 -0.43 -4.44
C TYR A 31 0.58 -0.35 -3.45
N ALA A 32 1.66 -1.02 -3.80
CA ALA A 32 2.85 -1.06 -2.97
C ALA A 32 3.41 0.36 -2.75
N SER A 33 3.75 0.65 -1.50
CA SER A 33 4.43 1.88 -1.14
C SER A 33 5.90 1.83 -1.58
N ALA A 34 6.69 2.80 -1.15
CA ALA A 34 8.10 2.91 -1.49
C ALA A 34 8.92 3.24 -0.26
N VAL A 35 10.20 2.91 -0.31
CA VAL A 35 11.21 3.41 0.63
C VAL A 35 11.45 4.89 0.33
N HIS A 36 11.32 5.73 1.36
CA HIS A 36 11.47 7.16 1.25
C HIS A 36 12.75 7.65 1.96
N VAL A 37 13.39 8.62 1.33
CA VAL A 37 14.56 9.32 1.87
C VAL A 37 14.34 10.82 1.91
N GLN A 38 15.04 11.50 2.79
CA GLN A 38 15.23 12.95 2.68
C GLN A 38 16.36 13.21 1.69
N TRP A 39 16.13 14.14 0.78
CA TRP A 39 17.18 14.64 -0.10
C TRP A 39 17.63 16.01 0.38
N ILE A 40 18.92 16.11 0.69
CA ILE A 40 19.55 17.29 1.29
C ILE A 40 20.59 17.83 0.31
N LYS A 41 20.56 19.14 0.02
CA LYS A 41 21.55 19.84 -0.79
C LYS A 41 21.93 21.15 -0.12
N ASP A 42 23.24 21.45 -0.08
CA ASP A 42 23.78 22.66 0.55
C ASP A 42 23.28 22.83 2.01
N GLY A 43 23.22 21.72 2.76
CA GLY A 43 22.76 21.66 4.14
C GLY A 43 21.25 21.88 4.34
N LYS A 44 20.46 21.98 3.26
CA LYS A 44 19.00 22.18 3.32
C LYS A 44 18.26 20.94 2.82
N VAL A 45 17.22 20.53 3.55
CA VAL A 45 16.29 19.51 3.08
C VAL A 45 15.46 20.08 1.93
N ILE A 46 15.70 19.60 0.71
CA ILE A 46 14.98 20.00 -0.50
C ILE A 46 13.77 19.09 -0.78
N VAL A 47 13.86 17.80 -0.44
CA VAL A 47 12.71 16.88 -0.48
C VAL A 47 12.68 16.09 0.82
N LYS A 48 11.56 16.14 1.55
CA LYS A 48 11.39 15.45 2.84
C LYS A 48 11.14 13.94 2.69
N ALA A 49 10.52 13.55 1.59
CA ALA A 49 10.15 12.16 1.31
C ALA A 49 10.23 11.92 -0.20
N LEU A 50 11.39 11.52 -0.70
CA LEU A 50 11.59 11.08 -2.06
C LEU A 50 11.52 9.56 -2.10
N ALA A 51 10.65 8.99 -2.93
CA ALA A 51 10.61 7.55 -3.17
C ALA A 51 11.84 7.13 -3.99
N VAL A 52 12.59 6.14 -3.51
CA VAL A 52 13.87 5.74 -4.11
C VAL A 52 14.05 4.24 -4.32
N ALA A 53 13.24 3.39 -3.66
CA ALA A 53 13.27 1.95 -3.84
C ALA A 53 11.90 1.33 -3.51
N SER A 54 11.65 0.09 -3.97
CA SER A 54 10.51 -0.70 -3.53
C SER A 54 10.67 -1.11 -2.06
N GLU A 55 9.54 -1.22 -1.34
CA GLU A 55 9.53 -1.83 0.00
C GLU A 55 9.97 -3.31 -0.08
N PRO A 56 10.59 -3.87 0.97
CA PRO A 56 11.04 -5.26 0.97
C PRO A 56 9.89 -6.28 1.11
N GLU A 57 8.75 -5.84 1.64
CA GLU A 57 7.55 -6.66 1.87
C GLU A 57 6.28 -5.82 1.78
N ILE A 58 5.14 -6.46 1.56
CA ILE A 58 3.82 -5.80 1.53
C ILE A 58 3.49 -5.25 2.91
N PHE A 59 2.97 -4.02 2.96
CA PHE A 59 2.68 -3.32 4.21
C PHE A 59 3.88 -3.30 5.15
N TRP A 60 5.07 -3.01 4.60
CA TRP A 60 6.29 -2.86 5.37
C TRP A 60 6.13 -1.84 6.51
N LYS A 61 6.74 -2.13 7.67
CA LYS A 61 6.61 -1.30 8.88
C LYS A 61 7.67 -0.21 9.03
N GLY A 62 8.60 -0.17 8.09
CA GLY A 62 9.75 0.74 8.16
C GLY A 62 10.89 0.16 9.00
N ASP A 63 12.11 0.33 8.48
CA ASP A 63 13.37 -0.03 9.15
C ASP A 63 14.46 0.92 8.66
N ASP A 64 15.00 1.74 9.58
CA ASP A 64 16.01 2.73 9.25
C ASP A 64 17.32 2.08 8.76
N ASN A 65 17.66 0.86 9.21
CA ASN A 65 18.83 0.11 8.72
C ASN A 65 18.63 -0.28 7.25
N TYR A 66 17.44 -0.81 6.91
CA TYR A 66 17.12 -1.12 5.52
C TYR A 66 17.14 0.12 4.62
N VAL A 67 16.60 1.25 5.11
CA VAL A 67 16.67 2.52 4.36
C VAL A 67 18.13 2.93 4.14
N GLN A 68 18.99 2.78 5.16
CA GLN A 68 20.41 3.09 5.02
C GLN A 68 21.12 2.16 4.01
N GLU A 69 20.78 0.88 3.97
CA GLU A 69 21.27 -0.05 2.94
C GLU A 69 20.87 0.39 1.53
N VAL A 70 19.61 0.83 1.35
CA VAL A 70 19.14 1.40 0.07
C VAL A 70 19.96 2.63 -0.31
N ILE A 71 20.19 3.57 0.62
CA ILE A 71 20.99 4.78 0.39
C ILE A 71 22.41 4.40 -0.05
N ASN A 72 23.01 3.42 0.60
CA ASN A 72 24.38 2.98 0.29
C ASN A 72 24.47 2.36 -1.12
N ARG A 73 23.42 1.65 -1.58
CA ARG A 73 23.38 1.10 -2.96
C ARG A 73 23.24 2.18 -4.02
N ILE A 74 22.50 3.26 -3.74
CA ILE A 74 22.28 4.38 -4.68
C ILE A 74 23.62 5.07 -5.04
N ASN A 75 24.59 5.13 -4.15
CA ASN A 75 25.91 5.73 -4.38
C ASN A 75 25.82 7.12 -5.06
N LEU A 76 25.05 8.03 -4.45
CA LEU A 76 24.79 9.36 -5.01
C LEU A 76 26.07 10.18 -5.11
N ASP A 77 26.35 10.79 -6.29
CA ASP A 77 27.43 11.76 -6.46
C ASP A 77 27.21 12.98 -5.55
N LYS A 78 28.26 13.41 -4.85
CA LYS A 78 28.21 14.52 -3.89
C LYS A 78 27.75 15.84 -4.48
N SER A 79 27.88 16.05 -5.79
CA SER A 79 27.38 17.26 -6.46
C SER A 79 25.85 17.37 -6.42
N TYR A 80 25.13 16.25 -6.24
CA TYR A 80 23.68 16.21 -6.07
C TYR A 80 23.25 16.36 -4.61
N GLY A 81 24.18 16.34 -3.66
CA GLY A 81 23.91 16.44 -2.22
C GLY A 81 24.02 15.10 -1.50
N GLU A 82 23.20 14.88 -0.49
CA GLU A 82 23.18 13.65 0.30
C GLU A 82 21.75 13.13 0.53
N LEU A 83 21.61 11.82 0.74
CA LEU A 83 20.39 11.17 1.13
C LEU A 83 20.47 10.75 2.60
N LYS A 84 19.36 10.92 3.33
CA LYS A 84 19.20 10.40 4.71
C LYS A 84 17.86 9.68 4.82
N PRO A 85 17.69 8.73 5.75
CA PRO A 85 16.37 8.15 6.01
C PRO A 85 15.33 9.23 6.23
N ALA A 86 14.16 9.11 5.59
CA ALA A 86 13.01 9.94 5.92
C ALA A 86 12.49 9.57 7.32
N SER A 87 11.68 10.45 7.93
CA SER A 87 11.11 10.14 9.25
C SER A 87 10.29 8.85 9.21
N ARG A 88 10.20 8.15 10.35
CA ARG A 88 9.40 6.91 10.49
C ARG A 88 7.93 7.08 10.10
N SER A 89 7.38 8.27 10.28
CA SER A 89 6.01 8.57 9.82
C SER A 89 5.84 8.56 8.30
N LEU A 90 6.94 8.51 7.54
CA LEU A 90 6.97 8.48 6.07
C LEU A 90 7.43 7.13 5.51
N ASN A 91 8.05 6.28 6.36
CA ASN A 91 8.44 4.92 6.03
C ASN A 91 7.63 3.93 6.90
N GLY A 92 6.78 3.13 6.27
CA GLY A 92 6.01 2.07 6.93
C GLY A 92 4.75 2.47 7.72
N PRO A 93 4.18 3.69 7.63
CA PRO A 93 3.03 4.06 8.46
C PRO A 93 1.79 3.20 8.18
N SER A 94 1.60 2.75 6.94
CA SER A 94 0.48 1.86 6.58
C SER A 94 0.65 0.46 7.17
N GLY A 95 1.88 -0.05 7.22
CA GLY A 95 2.19 -1.35 7.81
C GLY A 95 1.99 -1.37 9.33
N ASN A 96 2.47 -0.33 10.03
CA ASN A 96 2.23 -0.19 11.48
C ASN A 96 0.73 -0.04 11.77
N CYS A 97 0.03 0.80 11.02
CA CYS A 97 -1.41 0.98 11.17
C CYS A 97 -2.18 -0.32 10.90
N LEU A 98 -1.78 -1.13 9.90
CA LEU A 98 -2.38 -2.44 9.66
C LEU A 98 -2.26 -3.34 10.89
N ASP A 99 -1.07 -3.44 11.47
CA ASP A 99 -0.86 -4.27 12.65
C ASP A 99 -1.70 -3.78 13.85
N GLU A 100 -1.63 -2.47 14.14
CA GLU A 100 -2.22 -1.89 15.34
C GLU A 100 -3.74 -1.77 15.30
N ARG A 101 -4.29 -1.43 14.14
CA ARG A 101 -5.70 -1.03 14.03
C ARG A 101 -6.59 -2.04 13.29
N TYR A 102 -6.00 -3.06 12.65
CA TYR A 102 -6.74 -4.08 11.90
C TYR A 102 -6.45 -5.47 12.46
N LEU A 103 -5.17 -5.87 12.51
CA LEU A 103 -4.83 -7.21 12.95
C LEU A 103 -5.03 -7.39 14.46
N ASN A 104 -4.47 -6.50 15.29
CA ASN A 104 -4.58 -6.60 16.74
C ASN A 104 -6.04 -6.61 17.25
N PRO A 105 -6.95 -5.71 16.79
CA PRO A 105 -8.35 -5.77 17.21
C PRO A 105 -9.04 -7.08 16.83
N LEU A 106 -8.70 -7.66 15.68
CA LEU A 106 -9.21 -8.95 15.24
C LEU A 106 -8.49 -10.16 15.87
N LYS A 107 -7.52 -9.91 16.77
CA LYS A 107 -6.65 -10.93 17.39
C LYS A 107 -5.90 -11.77 16.35
N LEU A 108 -5.45 -11.13 15.28
CA LEU A 108 -4.68 -11.71 14.20
C LEU A 108 -3.22 -11.26 14.26
N THR A 109 -2.35 -12.07 13.68
CA THR A 109 -0.95 -11.75 13.40
C THR A 109 -0.71 -11.75 11.89
N ARG A 110 0.46 -11.29 11.44
CA ARG A 110 0.83 -11.38 10.01
C ARG A 110 0.90 -12.83 9.49
N ASN A 111 1.14 -13.81 10.39
CA ASN A 111 1.12 -15.22 10.02
C ASN A 111 -0.30 -15.74 9.71
N ASP A 112 -1.34 -15.12 10.27
CA ASP A 112 -2.74 -15.51 10.06
C ASP A 112 -3.31 -14.96 8.74
N VAL A 113 -2.59 -14.07 8.05
CA VAL A 113 -3.12 -13.33 6.90
C VAL A 113 -2.25 -13.50 5.66
N TRP A 114 -2.89 -13.45 4.47
CA TRP A 114 -2.23 -13.23 3.20
C TRP A 114 -2.43 -11.77 2.80
N LEU A 115 -1.32 -11.07 2.54
CA LEU A 115 -1.33 -9.66 2.13
C LEU A 115 -1.17 -9.57 0.61
N CYS A 116 -2.02 -8.79 -0.03
CA CYS A 116 -1.99 -8.54 -1.47
C CYS A 116 -2.33 -7.08 -1.78
N ASP A 117 -1.82 -6.56 -2.88
CA ASP A 117 -2.21 -5.27 -3.44
C ASP A 117 -2.81 -5.44 -4.84
N LEU A 118 -3.75 -4.57 -5.20
CA LEU A 118 -4.26 -4.49 -6.58
C LEU A 118 -3.12 -4.29 -7.57
N LEU A 119 -2.14 -3.47 -7.21
CA LEU A 119 -0.97 -3.18 -8.01
C LEU A 119 0.28 -3.42 -7.18
N PRO A 120 1.08 -4.46 -7.47
CA PRO A 120 2.19 -4.84 -6.63
C PRO A 120 3.42 -3.92 -6.74
N GLU A 121 3.47 -3.02 -7.72
CA GLU A 121 4.56 -2.07 -7.87
C GLU A 121 4.21 -0.68 -7.36
N SER A 122 5.22 0.01 -6.86
CA SER A 122 5.10 1.40 -6.43
C SER A 122 4.76 2.35 -7.58
N ARG A 123 4.02 3.40 -7.29
CA ARG A 123 3.59 4.42 -8.28
C ARG A 123 3.81 5.83 -7.74
N LYS A 124 4.14 6.73 -8.66
CA LYS A 124 4.30 8.15 -8.39
C LYS A 124 2.93 8.77 -8.10
N ASN A 125 2.76 9.28 -6.89
CA ASN A 125 1.59 10.06 -6.52
C ASN A 125 1.79 11.57 -6.83
N PRO A 126 0.74 12.43 -6.74
CA PRO A 126 0.87 13.86 -7.05
C PRO A 126 1.94 14.60 -6.25
N THR A 127 2.17 14.22 -4.99
CA THR A 127 3.22 14.84 -4.15
C THR A 127 4.61 14.48 -4.65
N GLN A 128 4.84 13.22 -5.02
CA GLN A 128 6.09 12.77 -5.62
C GLN A 128 6.31 13.43 -6.99
N GLU A 129 5.27 13.52 -7.80
CA GLU A 129 5.36 14.18 -9.10
C GLU A 129 5.76 15.65 -8.97
N LYS A 130 5.16 16.38 -8.03
CA LYS A 130 5.53 17.76 -7.74
C LYS A 130 6.99 17.88 -7.30
N ALA A 131 7.43 17.04 -6.35
CA ALA A 131 8.81 17.05 -5.86
C ALA A 131 9.83 16.77 -6.98
N LEU A 132 9.54 15.84 -7.89
CA LEU A 132 10.39 15.53 -9.03
C LEU A 132 10.47 16.71 -10.00
N LYS A 133 9.36 17.31 -10.39
CA LYS A 133 9.32 18.50 -11.28
C LYS A 133 10.06 19.69 -10.68
N GLU A 134 9.94 19.95 -9.38
CA GLU A 134 10.54 21.10 -8.72
C GLU A 134 12.03 20.95 -8.45
N HIS A 135 12.49 19.74 -8.12
CA HIS A 135 13.82 19.54 -7.56
C HIS A 135 14.72 18.58 -8.33
N TYR A 136 14.17 17.66 -9.11
CA TYR A 136 14.91 16.62 -9.82
C TYR A 136 15.01 16.88 -11.33
N ASP A 137 13.90 17.13 -12.01
CA ASP A 137 13.84 17.26 -13.48
C ASP A 137 14.71 18.42 -13.97
N GLY A 138 15.60 18.12 -14.93
CA GLY A 138 16.56 19.09 -15.48
C GLY A 138 17.68 19.53 -14.52
N LYS A 139 17.76 18.99 -13.30
CA LYS A 139 18.74 19.35 -12.28
C LYS A 139 19.63 18.16 -11.86
N VAL A 140 19.18 16.96 -12.16
CA VAL A 140 19.89 15.70 -11.93
C VAL A 140 20.00 15.00 -13.28
N PHE A 141 21.21 14.57 -13.67
CA PHE A 141 21.47 13.94 -14.97
C PHE A 141 21.27 12.41 -14.94
N ILE A 142 20.61 11.88 -13.92
CA ILE A 142 20.26 10.46 -13.82
C ILE A 142 18.81 10.30 -14.25
N ASP A 143 18.59 9.59 -15.36
CA ASP A 143 17.26 9.29 -15.84
C ASP A 143 16.52 8.35 -14.88
N TYR A 144 15.20 8.52 -14.82
CA TYR A 144 14.30 7.63 -14.11
C TYR A 144 13.03 7.39 -14.95
N ASN A 145 12.34 6.29 -14.64
CA ASN A 145 11.06 5.96 -15.26
C ASN A 145 10.07 5.55 -14.15
N PHE A 146 9.66 6.52 -13.33
CA PHE A 146 8.73 6.32 -12.22
C PHE A 146 7.30 6.62 -12.69
N PRO A 147 6.47 5.59 -12.95
CA PRO A 147 5.16 5.77 -13.57
C PRO A 147 4.14 6.34 -12.56
N PRO A 148 3.14 7.10 -13.04
CA PRO A 148 2.01 7.52 -12.21
C PRO A 148 1.09 6.34 -11.90
N VAL A 149 0.17 6.54 -10.95
CA VAL A 149 -0.91 5.59 -10.69
C VAL A 149 -1.80 5.51 -11.94
N PRO A 150 -2.03 4.33 -12.53
CA PRO A 150 -2.87 4.19 -13.70
C PRO A 150 -4.36 4.41 -13.36
N GLU A 151 -5.17 4.78 -14.35
CA GLU A 151 -6.63 4.92 -14.18
C GLU A 151 -7.29 3.56 -13.83
N ILE A 152 -6.82 2.48 -14.46
CA ILE A 152 -7.19 1.10 -14.17
C ILE A 152 -6.06 0.49 -13.35
N ILE A 153 -6.25 0.41 -12.03
CA ILE A 153 -5.22 -0.09 -11.08
C ILE A 153 -5.06 -1.60 -11.20
N ALA A 154 -6.15 -2.32 -11.47
CA ALA A 154 -6.12 -3.75 -11.76
C ALA A 154 -7.03 -4.03 -12.96
N ASP A 155 -6.46 -4.54 -14.03
CA ASP A 155 -7.18 -5.07 -15.18
C ASP A 155 -7.66 -6.51 -14.92
N ASP A 156 -8.34 -7.13 -15.89
CA ASP A 156 -8.88 -8.47 -15.73
C ASP A 156 -7.79 -9.52 -15.50
N ASN A 157 -6.60 -9.36 -16.10
CA ASN A 157 -5.49 -10.27 -15.87
C ASN A 157 -5.00 -10.19 -14.41
N ARG A 158 -4.84 -8.95 -13.88
CA ARG A 158 -4.46 -8.77 -12.48
C ARG A 158 -5.53 -9.29 -11.52
N VAL A 159 -6.81 -9.09 -11.82
CA VAL A 159 -7.91 -9.68 -11.03
C VAL A 159 -7.81 -11.21 -11.01
N CYS A 160 -7.53 -11.86 -12.15
CA CYS A 160 -7.29 -13.31 -12.19
C CYS A 160 -6.10 -13.74 -11.32
N GLU A 161 -4.98 -13.00 -11.36
CA GLU A 161 -3.84 -13.28 -10.48
C GLU A 161 -4.20 -13.14 -9.00
N ILE A 162 -4.97 -12.10 -8.62
CA ILE A 162 -5.41 -11.90 -7.23
C ILE A 162 -6.31 -13.05 -6.78
N VAL A 163 -7.20 -13.55 -7.64
CA VAL A 163 -8.03 -14.72 -7.34
C VAL A 163 -7.17 -15.98 -7.14
N GLN A 164 -6.14 -16.16 -7.96
CA GLN A 164 -5.19 -17.27 -7.77
C GLN A 164 -4.43 -17.16 -6.44
N GLU A 165 -3.98 -15.94 -6.08
CA GLU A 165 -3.35 -15.69 -4.78
C GLU A 165 -4.32 -15.94 -3.61
N LEU A 166 -5.61 -15.56 -3.75
CA LEU A 166 -6.66 -15.83 -2.77
C LEU A 166 -6.89 -17.34 -2.59
N GLU A 167 -7.06 -18.09 -3.68
CA GLU A 167 -7.22 -19.54 -3.64
C GLU A 167 -5.99 -20.23 -3.05
N GLN A 168 -4.80 -19.79 -3.43
CA GLN A 168 -3.53 -20.28 -2.88
C GLN A 168 -3.40 -20.02 -1.38
N SER A 169 -3.91 -18.90 -0.87
CA SER A 169 -3.84 -18.56 0.55
C SER A 169 -4.63 -19.49 1.47
N GLY A 170 -5.63 -20.20 0.93
CA GLY A 170 -6.59 -21.01 1.70
C GLY A 170 -7.60 -20.19 2.51
N ALA A 171 -7.54 -18.86 2.46
CA ALA A 171 -8.41 -18.00 3.24
C ALA A 171 -9.86 -18.02 2.74
N SER A 172 -10.81 -18.14 3.66
CA SER A 172 -12.24 -17.99 3.38
C SER A 172 -12.79 -16.60 3.70
N ASN A 173 -12.01 -15.77 4.37
CA ASN A 173 -12.37 -14.39 4.72
C ASN A 173 -11.51 -13.41 3.96
N ILE A 174 -12.13 -12.34 3.44
CA ILE A 174 -11.45 -11.29 2.66
C ILE A 174 -11.67 -9.95 3.35
N ILE A 175 -10.59 -9.19 3.55
CA ILE A 175 -10.66 -7.79 3.97
C ILE A 175 -10.25 -6.90 2.80
N LEU A 176 -11.13 -5.99 2.39
CA LEU A 176 -10.87 -5.00 1.34
C LEU A 176 -10.57 -3.64 1.98
N LEU A 177 -9.42 -3.05 1.66
CA LEU A 177 -8.93 -1.81 2.27
C LEU A 177 -9.18 -0.59 1.36
N GLY A 178 -10.32 0.09 1.56
CA GLY A 178 -10.69 1.31 0.85
C GLY A 178 -11.50 1.10 -0.43
N ASP A 179 -11.71 2.20 -1.16
CA ASP A 179 -12.57 2.22 -2.36
C ASP A 179 -12.01 1.45 -3.55
N GLN A 180 -10.71 1.42 -3.72
CA GLN A 180 -10.09 0.84 -4.92
C GLN A 180 -10.27 -0.68 -4.99
N PRO A 181 -10.05 -1.47 -3.91
CA PRO A 181 -10.38 -2.89 -3.89
C PRO A 181 -11.87 -3.18 -4.13
N ILE A 182 -12.77 -2.33 -3.64
CA ILE A 182 -14.20 -2.46 -3.94
C ILE A 182 -14.44 -2.26 -5.45
N LYS A 183 -13.89 -1.18 -6.01
CA LYS A 183 -14.09 -0.81 -7.41
C LYS A 183 -13.48 -1.80 -8.41
N PHE A 184 -12.23 -2.21 -8.20
CA PHE A 184 -11.47 -2.97 -9.20
C PHE A 184 -11.44 -4.48 -8.96
N PHE A 185 -11.77 -4.94 -7.75
CA PHE A 185 -11.84 -6.37 -7.45
C PHE A 185 -13.28 -6.81 -7.11
N LEU A 186 -13.88 -6.30 -6.02
CA LEU A 186 -15.20 -6.76 -5.59
C LEU A 186 -16.26 -6.62 -6.69
N ASN A 187 -16.29 -5.49 -7.39
CA ASN A 187 -17.27 -5.19 -8.43
C ASN A 187 -17.16 -6.09 -9.68
N LYS A 188 -16.16 -6.95 -9.79
CA LYS A 188 -16.13 -8.01 -10.80
C LYS A 188 -17.04 -9.18 -10.46
N PHE A 189 -17.40 -9.35 -9.20
CA PHE A 189 -18.16 -10.48 -8.67
C PHE A 189 -19.48 -10.06 -8.02
N ASP A 190 -19.50 -8.92 -7.34
CA ASP A 190 -20.66 -8.35 -6.67
C ASP A 190 -20.69 -6.82 -6.82
N THR A 191 -21.74 -6.29 -7.44
CA THR A 191 -21.92 -4.86 -7.72
C THR A 191 -22.86 -4.14 -6.73
N THR A 192 -23.20 -4.80 -5.61
CA THR A 192 -24.10 -4.24 -4.57
C THR A 192 -23.56 -2.94 -3.99
N TYR A 193 -22.24 -2.84 -3.82
CA TYR A 193 -21.55 -1.66 -3.30
C TYR A 193 -20.51 -1.17 -4.29
N LYS A 194 -20.48 0.14 -4.58
CA LYS A 194 -19.51 0.74 -5.50
C LYS A 194 -18.32 1.38 -4.80
N LYS A 195 -18.48 1.73 -3.53
CA LYS A 195 -17.48 2.41 -2.70
C LYS A 195 -17.76 2.19 -1.21
N LEU A 196 -16.80 2.48 -0.38
CA LEU A 196 -16.89 2.33 1.07
C LEU A 196 -18.03 3.14 1.70
N ALA A 197 -18.33 4.32 1.14
CA ALA A 197 -19.43 5.15 1.62
C ALA A 197 -20.81 4.49 1.42
N ASP A 198 -21.00 3.64 0.41
CA ASP A 198 -22.25 2.90 0.20
C ASP A 198 -22.43 1.82 1.28
N ILE A 199 -21.34 1.19 1.68
CA ILE A 199 -21.26 0.17 2.74
C ILE A 199 -21.58 0.83 4.10
N GLU A 200 -20.93 1.96 4.40
CA GLU A 200 -21.15 2.71 5.64
C GLU A 200 -22.59 3.20 5.76
N ALA A 201 -23.18 3.74 4.68
CA ALA A 201 -24.56 4.23 4.64
C ALA A 201 -25.60 3.13 4.92
N LYS A 202 -25.24 1.84 4.69
CA LYS A 202 -26.09 0.68 5.02
C LYS A 202 -25.73 0.02 6.36
N ASN A 203 -24.89 0.66 7.18
CA ASN A 203 -24.39 0.13 8.45
C ASN A 203 -23.66 -1.23 8.30
N MET A 204 -22.99 -1.43 7.17
CA MET A 204 -22.24 -2.65 6.86
C MET A 204 -20.72 -2.48 7.00
N TYR A 205 -20.23 -1.30 7.39
CA TYR A 205 -18.79 -1.09 7.63
C TYR A 205 -18.25 -2.09 8.66
N GLY A 206 -17.24 -2.84 8.28
CA GLY A 206 -16.59 -3.83 9.12
C GLY A 206 -17.43 -5.09 9.43
N LYS A 207 -18.61 -5.22 8.83
CA LYS A 207 -19.44 -6.42 8.91
C LYS A 207 -19.22 -7.31 7.70
N ALA A 208 -19.20 -8.61 7.94
CA ALA A 208 -19.04 -9.62 6.91
C ALA A 208 -20.31 -9.79 6.08
N PHE A 209 -20.15 -9.98 4.77
CA PHE A 209 -21.22 -10.38 3.86
C PHE A 209 -20.70 -11.41 2.85
N PRO A 210 -21.59 -12.32 2.37
CA PRO A 210 -21.15 -13.39 1.48
C PRO A 210 -20.96 -12.87 0.05
N VAL A 211 -19.90 -13.34 -0.61
CA VAL A 211 -19.63 -13.11 -2.04
C VAL A 211 -19.18 -14.42 -2.67
N THR A 212 -19.64 -14.69 -3.90
CA THR A 212 -19.18 -15.85 -4.68
C THR A 212 -18.14 -15.41 -5.71
N ILE A 213 -16.94 -15.98 -5.63
CA ILE A 213 -15.82 -15.73 -6.55
C ILE A 213 -15.44 -17.06 -7.19
N ASN A 214 -15.53 -17.17 -8.51
CA ASN A 214 -15.24 -18.41 -9.26
C ASN A 214 -15.94 -19.66 -8.69
N GLY A 215 -17.19 -19.51 -8.22
CA GLY A 215 -17.96 -20.62 -7.63
C GLY A 215 -17.67 -20.92 -6.16
N ASN A 216 -16.63 -20.33 -5.57
CA ASN A 216 -16.30 -20.46 -4.16
C ASN A 216 -16.97 -19.36 -3.33
N HIS A 217 -17.39 -19.66 -2.10
CA HIS A 217 -18.04 -18.72 -1.20
C HIS A 217 -17.03 -18.11 -0.23
N TYR A 218 -16.99 -16.79 -0.17
CA TYR A 218 -16.12 -16.00 0.71
C TYR A 218 -16.93 -15.06 1.60
N SER A 219 -16.40 -14.77 2.77
CA SER A 219 -16.92 -13.77 3.69
C SER A 219 -16.10 -12.48 3.52
N VAL A 220 -16.73 -11.41 3.01
CA VAL A 220 -16.05 -10.15 2.67
C VAL A 220 -16.33 -9.09 3.71
N ILE A 221 -15.29 -8.42 4.17
CA ILE A 221 -15.33 -7.26 5.08
C ILE A 221 -14.67 -6.08 4.37
N CYS A 222 -15.34 -4.93 4.34
CA CYS A 222 -14.77 -3.71 3.78
C CYS A 222 -14.44 -2.71 4.89
N LEU A 223 -13.19 -2.25 4.90
CA LEU A 223 -12.64 -1.29 5.87
C LEU A 223 -11.98 -0.12 5.15
N ALA A 224 -11.82 1.00 5.82
CA ALA A 224 -11.05 2.13 5.31
C ALA A 224 -9.58 1.73 5.13
N HIS A 225 -8.88 2.37 4.20
CA HIS A 225 -7.45 2.10 3.99
C HIS A 225 -6.63 2.61 5.20
N PRO A 226 -5.54 1.93 5.62
CA PRO A 226 -4.68 2.35 6.74
C PRO A 226 -4.22 3.81 6.68
N ARG A 227 -3.96 4.35 5.49
CA ARG A 227 -3.66 5.77 5.30
C ARG A 227 -4.77 6.71 5.80
N GLN A 228 -6.03 6.26 5.83
CA GLN A 228 -7.17 7.06 6.25
C GLN A 228 -7.46 6.94 7.76
N THR A 229 -6.94 5.93 8.42
CA THR A 229 -7.26 5.60 9.82
C THR A 229 -6.08 5.72 10.78
N GLY A 230 -4.83 5.68 10.27
CA GLY A 230 -3.60 5.80 11.06
C GLY A 230 -3.23 7.25 11.39
N GLU A 231 -1.99 7.47 11.83
CA GLU A 231 -1.46 8.80 12.16
C GLU A 231 -1.56 9.80 11.01
N LEU A 232 -1.39 9.33 9.76
CA LEU A 232 -1.61 10.14 8.56
C LEU A 232 -3.10 10.35 8.26
N GLY A 233 -4.01 9.73 8.99
CA GLY A 233 -5.47 9.78 8.83
C GLY A 233 -6.10 11.11 9.19
N GLN A 234 -5.34 12.08 9.68
CA GLN A 234 -5.78 13.47 9.82
C GLN A 234 -6.37 14.07 8.53
N HIS A 235 -6.10 13.47 7.37
CA HIS A 235 -6.69 13.81 6.08
C HIS A 235 -8.09 13.20 5.86
N SER A 236 -8.55 12.30 6.74
CA SER A 236 -9.86 11.63 6.66
C SER A 236 -10.50 11.44 8.04
N PRO A 237 -10.84 12.55 8.76
CA PRO A 237 -11.40 12.46 10.11
C PRO A 237 -12.65 11.57 10.18
N LYS A 238 -13.49 11.60 9.13
CA LYS A 238 -14.66 10.73 9.03
C LYS A 238 -14.27 9.26 9.11
N TRP A 239 -13.35 8.80 8.25
CA TRP A 239 -13.00 7.38 8.18
C TRP A 239 -12.25 6.90 9.42
N LYS A 240 -11.44 7.79 10.02
CA LYS A 240 -10.82 7.50 11.31
C LYS A 240 -11.89 7.26 12.38
N SER A 241 -12.87 8.16 12.51
CA SER A 241 -13.95 8.02 13.51
C SER A 241 -14.83 6.80 13.27
N VAL A 242 -15.16 6.47 12.01
CA VAL A 242 -15.93 5.28 11.67
C VAL A 242 -15.16 4.01 12.05
N HIS A 243 -13.85 4.00 11.79
CA HIS A 243 -12.99 2.87 12.11
C HIS A 243 -12.77 2.71 13.62
N ASP A 244 -12.61 3.82 14.37
CA ASP A 244 -12.51 3.81 15.83
C ASP A 244 -13.75 3.15 16.46
N LYS A 245 -14.96 3.53 16.01
CA LYS A 245 -16.21 2.90 16.46
C LYS A 245 -16.31 1.42 16.12
N TRP A 246 -15.77 1.02 14.97
CA TRP A 246 -15.73 -0.39 14.62
C TRP A 246 -14.81 -1.17 15.57
N ILE A 247 -13.63 -0.64 15.90
CA ILE A 247 -12.72 -1.27 16.88
C ILE A 247 -13.37 -1.39 18.25
N GLU A 248 -14.07 -0.33 18.70
CA GLU A 248 -14.76 -0.33 20.00
C GLU A 248 -15.92 -1.35 20.08
N ALA A 249 -16.45 -1.78 18.93
CA ALA A 249 -17.56 -2.72 18.83
C ALA A 249 -17.13 -4.21 18.71
N LEU A 250 -15.82 -4.50 18.58
CA LEU A 250 -15.26 -5.87 18.52
C LEU A 250 -15.10 -6.49 19.91
#